data_d42e4fc71195dbb4fcae5874a985f653
#
_entry.id   d42e4fc71195dbb4fcae5874a985f653
#
_cell.length_a   1.000
_cell.length_b   1.000
_cell.length_c   1.000
_cell.angle_alpha   90.00
_cell.angle_beta   90.00
_cell.angle_gamma   90.00
#
_symmetry.space_group_name_H-M   'P 1'
#
loop_
_entity.id
_entity.type
_entity.pdbx_description
1 polymer ?
#
loop_
_entity_poly.entity_id
_entity_poly.type
_entity_poly.pdbx_seq_one_letter_code
_entity_poly.pdbx_strand_id
1 'polypeptide(L)'
;APQPMPESCLLTSEFEKTNEAYALAKISGLKYCEFLNRQYGTDYISVMPTNLYGPNDNYHPTHSHVVPALIRRFHEAKLAGAKSVTCWGDGSPLREFLYVDDLANLCVFLMNNYSGNETVNAGTGKELTIRQLTELVASVVGYQGEIHWDTSKPNGTPRKLLDVSKAKALGWTYRTELEEGLKLAYKDFLENPMRAER
;
A
#
# COMPACT_ATOMS: atom_id res chain seq x y z
N ALA A 1 -4.53 -15.13 8.51
CA ALA A 1 -5.88 -14.76 8.07
C ALA A 1 -6.17 -15.37 6.69
N PRO A 2 -7.43 -15.70 6.34
CA PRO A 2 -7.81 -16.11 4.99
C PRO A 2 -7.50 -14.99 3.98
N GLN A 3 -7.38 -15.36 2.70
CA GLN A 3 -7.08 -14.41 1.62
C GLN A 3 -8.10 -14.60 0.48
N PRO A 4 -8.79 -13.55 0.05
CA PRO A 4 -8.77 -12.16 0.53
C PRO A 4 -9.22 -12.02 2.00
N MET A 5 -8.68 -11.02 2.72
CA MET A 5 -8.97 -10.79 4.14
C MET A 5 -10.25 -9.95 4.29
N PRO A 6 -11.35 -10.49 4.80
CA PRO A 6 -12.53 -9.68 5.14
C PRO A 6 -12.28 -8.89 6.44
N GLU A 7 -13.08 -7.85 6.67
CA GLU A 7 -13.00 -7.00 7.87
C GLU A 7 -13.15 -7.82 9.17
N SER A 8 -13.93 -8.90 9.14
CA SER A 8 -14.13 -9.82 10.26
C SER A 8 -12.86 -10.56 10.70
N CYS A 9 -11.79 -10.55 9.91
CA CYS A 9 -10.49 -11.14 10.30
C CYS A 9 -9.76 -10.35 11.38
N LEU A 10 -10.19 -9.11 11.68
CA LEU A 10 -9.53 -8.30 12.69
C LEU A 10 -9.56 -9.00 14.06
N LEU A 11 -8.38 -9.14 14.68
CA LEU A 11 -8.20 -9.79 16.00
C LEU A 11 -8.54 -11.29 16.05
N THR A 12 -8.54 -12.00 14.94
CA THR A 12 -8.81 -13.45 14.91
C THR A 12 -7.54 -14.32 14.92
N SER A 13 -6.37 -13.72 14.87
CA SER A 13 -5.08 -14.42 14.91
C SER A 13 -4.01 -13.55 15.58
N GLU A 14 -2.86 -14.16 15.88
CA GLU A 14 -1.69 -13.45 16.39
C GLU A 14 -1.20 -12.41 15.39
N PHE A 15 -0.59 -11.33 15.93
CA PHE A 15 0.06 -10.31 15.10
C PHE A 15 1.38 -10.83 14.53
N GLU A 16 1.76 -10.31 13.40
CA GLU A 16 3.10 -10.49 12.88
C GLU A 16 4.11 -9.76 13.82
N LYS A 17 5.08 -10.52 14.36
CA LYS A 17 5.93 -10.06 15.47
C LYS A 17 6.72 -8.79 15.18
N THR A 18 7.20 -8.61 13.93
CA THR A 18 7.99 -7.42 13.57
C THR A 18 7.15 -6.16 13.42
N ASN A 19 5.82 -6.30 13.34
CA ASN A 19 4.87 -5.19 13.15
C ASN A 19 3.85 -5.07 14.29
N GLU A 20 4.00 -5.84 15.36
CA GLU A 20 3.04 -5.95 16.45
C GLU A 20 2.75 -4.60 17.14
N ALA A 21 3.79 -3.83 17.45
CA ALA A 21 3.64 -2.53 18.10
C ALA A 21 2.81 -1.55 17.25
N TYR A 22 3.07 -1.49 15.95
CA TYR A 22 2.29 -0.68 15.02
C TYR A 22 0.84 -1.17 14.92
N ALA A 23 0.65 -2.48 14.78
CA ALA A 23 -0.68 -3.09 14.69
C ALA A 23 -1.52 -2.79 15.93
N LEU A 24 -0.96 -2.99 17.14
CA LEU A 24 -1.63 -2.67 18.39
C LEU A 24 -2.04 -1.20 18.48
N ALA A 25 -1.17 -0.28 18.13
CA ALA A 25 -1.47 1.15 18.15
C ALA A 25 -2.65 1.51 17.23
N LYS A 26 -2.66 0.97 15.99
CA LYS A 26 -3.74 1.23 15.02
C LYS A 26 -5.06 0.60 15.40
N ILE A 27 -5.03 -0.67 15.85
CA ILE A 27 -6.24 -1.39 16.26
C ILE A 27 -6.84 -0.80 17.53
N SER A 28 -6.01 -0.35 18.47
CA SER A 28 -6.50 0.35 19.68
C SER A 28 -7.28 1.61 19.31
N GLY A 29 -6.78 2.42 18.38
CA GLY A 29 -7.49 3.61 17.89
C GLY A 29 -8.82 3.25 17.21
N LEU A 30 -8.82 2.22 16.37
CA LEU A 30 -10.03 1.73 15.70
C LEU A 30 -11.07 1.28 16.73
N LYS A 31 -10.67 0.44 17.69
CA LYS A 31 -11.58 -0.04 18.76
C LYS A 31 -12.05 1.08 19.68
N TYR A 32 -11.21 2.06 19.93
CA TYR A 32 -11.61 3.25 20.69
C TYR A 32 -12.73 4.03 19.99
N CYS A 33 -12.63 4.25 18.70
CA CYS A 33 -13.70 4.86 17.91
C CYS A 33 -15.00 4.07 17.98
N GLU A 34 -14.91 2.73 17.85
CA GLU A 34 -16.07 1.83 17.96
C GLU A 34 -16.75 1.94 19.32
N PHE A 35 -15.98 2.00 20.42
CA PHE A 35 -16.53 2.15 21.78
C PHE A 35 -17.15 3.51 22.02
N LEU A 36 -16.56 4.60 21.49
CA LEU A 36 -17.15 5.92 21.56
C LEU A 36 -18.51 5.99 20.84
N ASN A 37 -18.60 5.37 19.67
CA ASN A 37 -19.88 5.27 18.93
C ASN A 37 -20.95 4.58 19.78
N ARG A 38 -20.61 3.45 20.40
CA ARG A 38 -21.56 2.70 21.26
C ARG A 38 -21.95 3.46 22.52
N GLN A 39 -20.99 4.15 23.15
CA GLN A 39 -21.22 4.79 24.44
C GLN A 39 -21.87 6.16 24.32
N TYR A 40 -21.50 6.94 23.30
CA TYR A 40 -21.89 8.34 23.17
C TYR A 40 -22.73 8.64 21.92
N GLY A 41 -23.01 7.65 21.08
CA GLY A 41 -23.75 7.86 19.84
C GLY A 41 -23.00 8.71 18.80
N THR A 42 -21.66 8.71 18.86
CA THR A 42 -20.84 9.35 17.82
C THR A 42 -20.85 8.53 16.54
N ASP A 43 -20.37 9.09 15.44
CA ASP A 43 -20.32 8.42 14.13
C ASP A 43 -18.89 8.43 13.59
N TYR A 44 -17.96 7.83 14.33
CA TYR A 44 -16.59 7.65 13.87
C TYR A 44 -16.50 6.45 12.91
N ILE A 45 -15.91 6.66 11.74
CA ILE A 45 -15.71 5.65 10.71
C ILE A 45 -14.26 5.22 10.69
N SER A 46 -14.02 3.91 10.65
CA SER A 46 -12.68 3.34 10.56
C SER A 46 -12.45 2.69 9.19
N VAL A 47 -11.30 2.99 8.58
CA VAL A 47 -10.90 2.45 7.28
C VAL A 47 -9.58 1.69 7.43
N MET A 48 -9.49 0.50 6.84
CA MET A 48 -8.25 -0.29 6.78
C MET A 48 -7.70 -0.31 5.35
N PRO A 49 -6.71 0.54 5.03
CA PRO A 49 -6.14 0.56 3.69
C PRO A 49 -5.14 -0.57 3.47
N THR A 50 -5.05 -1.03 2.21
CA THR A 50 -3.93 -1.81 1.71
C THR A 50 -2.66 -0.95 1.57
N ASN A 51 -1.61 -1.44 0.88
CA ASN A 51 -0.40 -0.65 0.66
C ASN A 51 -0.71 0.58 -0.18
N LEU A 52 -0.46 1.75 0.37
CA LEU A 52 -0.66 3.02 -0.32
C LEU A 52 0.59 3.44 -1.07
N TYR A 53 0.41 4.19 -2.14
CA TYR A 53 1.48 4.83 -2.90
C TYR A 53 0.93 6.07 -3.61
N GLY A 54 1.82 7.00 -4.00
CA GLY A 54 1.42 8.19 -4.73
C GLY A 54 2.27 9.42 -4.41
N PRO A 55 1.81 10.60 -4.79
CA PRO A 55 2.45 11.86 -4.44
C PRO A 55 2.64 12.03 -2.94
N ASN A 56 3.68 12.74 -2.55
CA ASN A 56 4.03 12.99 -1.15
C ASN A 56 4.55 11.78 -0.36
N ASP A 57 4.89 10.67 -1.02
CA ASP A 57 5.47 9.50 -0.37
C ASP A 57 6.90 9.75 0.14
N ASN A 58 7.39 8.83 0.97
CA ASN A 58 8.74 8.87 1.53
C ASN A 58 9.71 8.10 0.62
N TYR A 59 10.61 8.81 -0.03
CA TYR A 59 11.63 8.22 -0.92
C TYR A 59 12.99 8.01 -0.24
N HIS A 60 13.05 7.94 1.11
CA HIS A 60 14.30 7.72 1.83
C HIS A 60 14.97 6.39 1.42
N PRO A 61 16.32 6.32 1.24
CA PRO A 61 17.00 5.15 0.69
C PRO A 61 16.78 3.85 1.47
N THR A 62 16.62 3.94 2.80
CA THR A 62 16.55 2.79 3.72
C THR A 62 15.23 2.67 4.49
N HIS A 63 14.42 3.73 4.54
CA HIS A 63 13.20 3.80 5.37
C HIS A 63 11.93 4.02 4.55
N SER A 64 11.98 3.82 3.25
CA SER A 64 10.82 3.92 2.35
C SER A 64 10.12 2.57 2.17
N HIS A 65 8.84 2.64 1.81
CA HIS A 65 8.08 1.48 1.37
C HIS A 65 8.50 1.01 -0.02
N VAL A 66 8.02 -0.17 -0.43
CA VAL A 66 8.48 -0.86 -1.65
C VAL A 66 8.33 -0.02 -2.93
N VAL A 67 7.19 0.66 -3.14
CA VAL A 67 6.97 1.46 -4.36
C VAL A 67 7.95 2.65 -4.45
N PRO A 68 8.02 3.56 -3.45
CA PRO A 68 8.98 4.66 -3.51
C PRO A 68 10.44 4.19 -3.52
N ALA A 69 10.77 3.08 -2.83
CA ALA A 69 12.11 2.50 -2.89
C ALA A 69 12.49 2.05 -4.31
N LEU A 70 11.58 1.39 -5.02
CA LEU A 70 11.81 0.95 -6.41
C LEU A 70 11.91 2.14 -7.37
N ILE A 71 11.03 3.14 -7.25
CA ILE A 71 11.08 4.36 -8.07
C ILE A 71 12.45 5.01 -7.94
N ARG A 72 12.90 5.29 -6.72
CA ARG A 72 14.20 5.91 -6.47
C ARG A 72 15.36 5.06 -7.00
N ARG A 73 15.38 3.78 -6.68
CA ARG A 73 16.45 2.86 -7.08
C ARG A 73 16.61 2.78 -8.61
N PHE A 74 15.51 2.64 -9.35
CA PHE A 74 15.57 2.59 -10.80
C PHE A 74 15.90 3.95 -11.41
N HIS A 75 15.44 5.05 -10.82
CA HIS A 75 15.80 6.38 -11.25
C HIS A 75 17.32 6.63 -11.11
N GLU A 76 17.90 6.36 -9.93
CA GLU A 76 19.31 6.51 -9.68
C GLU A 76 20.16 5.58 -10.60
N ALA A 77 19.73 4.33 -10.78
CA ALA A 77 20.39 3.38 -11.68
C ALA A 77 20.35 3.84 -13.15
N LYS A 78 19.23 4.41 -13.60
CA LYS A 78 19.10 5.00 -14.94
C LYS A 78 20.04 6.18 -15.13
N LEU A 79 20.10 7.11 -14.17
CA LEU A 79 21.02 8.26 -14.26
C LEU A 79 22.49 7.83 -14.24
N ALA A 80 22.83 6.81 -13.46
CA ALA A 80 24.19 6.26 -13.39
C ALA A 80 24.58 5.37 -14.60
N GLY A 81 23.65 5.09 -15.51
CA GLY A 81 23.88 4.14 -16.62
C GLY A 81 24.19 2.72 -16.14
N ALA A 82 23.65 2.34 -14.96
CA ALA A 82 23.92 1.04 -14.37
C ALA A 82 23.36 -0.10 -15.23
N LYS A 83 24.17 -1.14 -15.47
CA LYS A 83 23.79 -2.29 -16.29
C LYS A 83 22.78 -3.21 -15.61
N SER A 84 22.78 -3.23 -14.26
CA SER A 84 21.84 -4.06 -13.50
C SER A 84 21.47 -3.41 -12.17
N VAL A 85 20.29 -3.81 -11.65
CA VAL A 85 19.77 -3.49 -10.30
C VAL A 85 19.47 -4.78 -9.58
N THR A 86 19.90 -4.90 -8.32
CA THR A 86 19.59 -6.06 -7.49
C THR A 86 18.42 -5.75 -6.55
N CYS A 87 17.37 -6.58 -6.60
CA CYS A 87 16.22 -6.56 -5.70
C CYS A 87 16.30 -7.72 -4.70
N TRP A 88 15.72 -7.54 -3.51
CA TRP A 88 15.75 -8.56 -2.46
C TRP A 88 14.67 -9.62 -2.67
N GLY A 89 14.98 -10.86 -2.22
CA GLY A 89 14.09 -12.01 -2.33
C GLY A 89 14.07 -12.62 -3.72
N ASP A 90 12.99 -13.29 -4.07
CA ASP A 90 12.75 -13.89 -5.39
C ASP A 90 11.64 -13.18 -6.19
N GLY A 91 10.98 -12.20 -5.57
CA GLY A 91 9.89 -11.44 -6.16
C GLY A 91 8.54 -12.16 -6.19
N SER A 92 8.41 -13.33 -5.56
CA SER A 92 7.18 -14.12 -5.56
C SER A 92 6.02 -13.58 -4.69
N PRO A 93 6.25 -12.83 -3.58
CA PRO A 93 5.16 -12.36 -2.74
C PRO A 93 4.13 -11.54 -3.49
N LEU A 94 2.85 -11.79 -3.17
CA LEU A 94 1.71 -11.08 -3.75
C LEU A 94 1.33 -9.88 -2.87
N ARG A 95 1.11 -8.74 -3.49
CA ARG A 95 0.71 -7.50 -2.83
C ARG A 95 -0.35 -6.78 -3.63
N GLU A 96 -1.15 -6.05 -2.90
CA GLU A 96 -2.16 -5.12 -3.39
C GLU A 96 -1.68 -3.69 -3.15
N PHE A 97 -1.97 -2.78 -4.08
CA PHE A 97 -1.62 -1.36 -3.99
C PHE A 97 -2.82 -0.49 -4.33
N LEU A 98 -3.00 0.59 -3.56
CA LEU A 98 -4.06 1.58 -3.78
C LEU A 98 -3.42 2.96 -3.89
N TYR A 99 -3.81 3.71 -4.92
CA TYR A 99 -3.38 5.09 -5.10
C TYR A 99 -3.92 6.00 -3.98
N VAL A 100 -3.09 6.88 -3.46
CA VAL A 100 -3.41 7.65 -2.24
C VAL A 100 -4.64 8.52 -2.38
N ASP A 101 -4.88 9.14 -3.56
CA ASP A 101 -6.06 9.97 -3.79
C ASP A 101 -7.35 9.13 -3.89
N ASP A 102 -7.26 7.88 -4.30
CA ASP A 102 -8.40 6.96 -4.24
C ASP A 102 -8.77 6.64 -2.79
N LEU A 103 -7.79 6.48 -1.88
CA LEU A 103 -8.10 6.38 -0.45
C LEU A 103 -8.74 7.66 0.08
N ALA A 104 -8.21 8.83 -0.27
CA ALA A 104 -8.80 10.12 0.13
C ALA A 104 -10.25 10.24 -0.36
N ASN A 105 -10.51 9.85 -1.61
CA ASN A 105 -11.85 9.81 -2.18
C ASN A 105 -12.77 8.84 -1.43
N LEU A 106 -12.29 7.64 -1.06
CA LEU A 106 -13.06 6.71 -0.24
C LEU A 106 -13.41 7.30 1.12
N CYS A 107 -12.46 7.97 1.79
CA CYS A 107 -12.72 8.60 3.08
C CYS A 107 -13.86 9.63 2.99
N VAL A 108 -13.81 10.52 1.99
CA VAL A 108 -14.88 11.52 1.75
C VAL A 108 -16.19 10.84 1.36
N PHE A 109 -16.14 9.79 0.53
CA PHE A 109 -17.33 9.01 0.17
C PHE A 109 -18.00 8.40 1.40
N LEU A 110 -17.23 7.76 2.29
CA LEU A 110 -17.77 7.14 3.51
C LEU A 110 -18.34 8.18 4.47
N MET A 111 -17.73 9.34 4.64
CA MET A 111 -18.27 10.43 5.46
C MET A 111 -19.67 10.87 5.00
N ASN A 112 -19.98 10.73 3.73
CA ASN A 112 -21.27 11.16 3.16
C ASN A 112 -22.29 10.02 2.99
N ASN A 113 -21.85 8.75 2.98
CA ASN A 113 -22.70 7.63 2.54
C ASN A 113 -22.67 6.43 3.51
N TYR A 114 -21.92 6.48 4.60
CA TYR A 114 -21.81 5.37 5.54
C TYR A 114 -21.91 5.87 6.97
N SER A 115 -22.68 5.18 7.78
CA SER A 115 -22.78 5.35 9.22
C SER A 115 -22.81 3.96 9.85
N GLY A 116 -21.88 3.67 10.75
CA GLY A 116 -21.81 2.36 11.41
C GLY A 116 -20.49 2.07 12.10
N ASN A 117 -20.50 1.05 12.95
CA ASN A 117 -19.36 0.67 13.78
C ASN A 117 -18.38 -0.27 13.11
N GLU A 118 -18.73 -0.82 11.96
CA GLU A 118 -17.86 -1.77 11.29
C GLU A 118 -16.84 -1.06 10.42
N THR A 119 -15.61 -1.53 10.48
CA THR A 119 -14.52 -1.10 9.62
C THR A 119 -14.84 -1.37 8.15
N VAL A 120 -14.25 -0.58 7.25
CA VAL A 120 -14.31 -0.76 5.80
C VAL A 120 -12.90 -0.97 5.26
N ASN A 121 -12.68 -2.07 4.54
CA ASN A 121 -11.44 -2.31 3.81
C ASN A 121 -11.33 -1.39 2.60
N ALA A 122 -10.17 -0.76 2.46
CA ALA A 122 -9.83 0.12 1.35
C ALA A 122 -8.74 -0.50 0.48
N GLY A 123 -9.13 -0.96 -0.70
CA GLY A 123 -8.23 -1.61 -1.64
C GLY A 123 -8.80 -1.66 -3.04
N THR A 124 -8.07 -2.28 -3.94
CA THR A 124 -8.49 -2.50 -5.33
C THR A 124 -9.13 -3.88 -5.54
N GLY A 125 -8.81 -4.84 -4.65
CA GLY A 125 -9.12 -6.25 -4.82
C GLY A 125 -8.28 -6.92 -5.90
N LYS A 126 -7.21 -6.27 -6.38
CA LYS A 126 -6.26 -6.79 -7.36
C LYS A 126 -4.89 -6.94 -6.73
N GLU A 127 -4.23 -8.04 -6.96
CA GLU A 127 -2.86 -8.29 -6.49
C GLU A 127 -1.92 -8.58 -7.67
N LEU A 128 -0.63 -8.32 -7.45
CA LEU A 128 0.44 -8.70 -8.35
C LEU A 128 1.65 -9.14 -7.55
N THR A 129 2.56 -9.88 -8.17
CA THR A 129 3.82 -10.25 -7.53
C THR A 129 4.74 -9.03 -7.39
N ILE A 130 5.65 -9.06 -6.41
CA ILE A 130 6.71 -8.05 -6.28
C ILE A 130 7.57 -8.01 -7.55
N ARG A 131 7.75 -9.14 -8.24
CA ARG A 131 8.44 -9.19 -9.54
C ARG A 131 7.72 -8.35 -10.59
N GLN A 132 6.42 -8.57 -10.77
CA GLN A 132 5.60 -7.80 -11.72
C GLN A 132 5.59 -6.29 -11.37
N LEU A 133 5.49 -5.96 -10.08
CA LEU A 133 5.60 -4.56 -9.65
C LEU A 133 6.95 -3.97 -10.01
N THR A 134 8.04 -4.69 -9.74
CA THR A 134 9.41 -4.25 -10.01
C THR A 134 9.63 -3.98 -11.51
N GLU A 135 9.17 -4.89 -12.36
CA GLU A 135 9.23 -4.75 -13.82
C GLU A 135 8.40 -3.55 -14.31
N LEU A 136 7.20 -3.37 -13.74
CA LEU A 136 6.33 -2.24 -14.09
C LEU A 136 6.95 -0.90 -13.67
N VAL A 137 7.51 -0.80 -12.47
CA VAL A 137 8.20 0.42 -12.00
C VAL A 137 9.43 0.71 -12.86
N ALA A 138 10.25 -0.31 -13.20
CA ALA A 138 11.39 -0.15 -14.09
C ALA A 138 10.96 0.42 -15.46
N SER A 139 9.87 -0.10 -16.02
CA SER A 139 9.27 0.37 -17.27
C SER A 139 8.80 1.83 -17.16
N VAL A 140 8.07 2.21 -16.11
CA VAL A 140 7.58 3.58 -15.88
C VAL A 140 8.72 4.57 -15.74
N VAL A 141 9.79 4.20 -15.02
CA VAL A 141 10.99 5.01 -14.86
C VAL A 141 11.80 5.09 -16.17
N GLY A 142 11.65 4.09 -17.06
CA GLY A 142 12.42 3.96 -18.30
C GLY A 142 13.83 3.42 -18.07
N TYR A 143 14.01 2.53 -17.09
CA TYR A 143 15.25 1.80 -16.86
C TYR A 143 15.35 0.61 -17.83
N GLN A 144 16.51 0.44 -18.46
CA GLN A 144 16.73 -0.56 -19.53
C GLN A 144 17.74 -1.65 -19.15
N GLY A 145 18.28 -1.61 -17.93
CA GLY A 145 19.23 -2.61 -17.45
C GLY A 145 18.55 -3.89 -16.93
N GLU A 146 19.36 -4.86 -16.55
CA GLU A 146 18.90 -6.13 -15.99
C GLU A 146 18.41 -6.00 -14.54
N ILE A 147 17.44 -6.85 -14.17
CA ILE A 147 16.96 -6.95 -12.79
C ILE A 147 17.40 -8.30 -12.23
N HIS A 148 18.25 -8.25 -11.21
CA HIS A 148 18.71 -9.43 -10.48
C HIS A 148 17.97 -9.57 -9.14
N TRP A 149 17.87 -10.81 -8.65
CA TRP A 149 17.20 -11.12 -7.39
C TRP A 149 18.17 -11.76 -6.41
N ASP A 150 18.32 -11.16 -5.23
CA ASP A 150 19.11 -11.68 -4.12
C ASP A 150 18.22 -12.56 -3.23
N THR A 151 18.19 -13.84 -3.53
CA THR A 151 17.40 -14.85 -2.78
C THR A 151 17.97 -15.17 -1.39
N SER A 152 19.13 -14.62 -1.03
CA SER A 152 19.62 -14.70 0.34
C SER A 152 18.85 -13.81 1.32
N LYS A 153 18.06 -12.86 0.80
CA LYS A 153 17.22 -11.97 1.57
C LYS A 153 15.78 -12.52 1.69
N PRO A 154 15.10 -12.29 2.83
CA PRO A 154 13.77 -12.82 3.04
C PRO A 154 12.74 -12.18 2.11
N ASN A 155 11.74 -12.95 1.70
CA ASN A 155 10.61 -12.50 0.88
C ASN A 155 9.55 -11.70 1.66
N GLY A 156 9.51 -11.81 2.99
CA GLY A 156 8.41 -11.31 3.81
C GLY A 156 7.13 -12.16 3.70
N THR A 157 5.99 -11.60 4.09
CA THR A 157 4.69 -12.29 4.08
C THR A 157 4.30 -12.71 2.66
N PRO A 158 3.91 -13.98 2.42
CA PRO A 158 3.65 -14.48 1.06
C PRO A 158 2.52 -13.74 0.32
N ARG A 159 1.43 -13.39 1.01
CA ARG A 159 0.25 -12.75 0.40
C ARG A 159 -0.44 -11.77 1.34
N LYS A 160 -0.87 -10.63 0.81
CA LYS A 160 -1.73 -9.63 1.48
C LYS A 160 -2.71 -9.06 0.46
N LEU A 161 -3.95 -9.52 0.51
CA LEU A 161 -5.06 -9.05 -0.32
C LEU A 161 -6.27 -8.76 0.57
N LEU A 162 -6.90 -7.62 0.43
CA LEU A 162 -8.13 -7.28 1.15
C LEU A 162 -9.37 -7.75 0.39
N ASP A 163 -10.37 -8.20 1.13
CA ASP A 163 -11.73 -8.30 0.59
C ASP A 163 -12.35 -6.89 0.59
N VAL A 164 -12.66 -6.40 -0.58
CA VAL A 164 -13.19 -5.04 -0.81
C VAL A 164 -14.69 -5.07 -1.16
N SER A 165 -15.36 -6.19 -0.95
CA SER A 165 -16.76 -6.38 -1.31
C SER A 165 -17.68 -5.40 -0.59
N LYS A 166 -17.38 -5.04 0.66
CA LYS A 166 -18.14 -4.07 1.44
C LYS A 166 -18.08 -2.67 0.83
N ALA A 167 -16.90 -2.16 0.49
CA ALA A 167 -16.77 -0.86 -0.18
C ALA A 167 -17.52 -0.83 -1.52
N LYS A 168 -17.42 -1.92 -2.30
CA LYS A 168 -18.16 -2.07 -3.57
C LYS A 168 -19.66 -2.11 -3.35
N ALA A 169 -20.16 -2.82 -2.34
CA ALA A 169 -21.60 -2.88 -2.01
C ALA A 169 -22.15 -1.51 -1.58
N LEU A 170 -21.32 -0.66 -0.95
CA LEU A 170 -21.67 0.73 -0.65
C LEU A 170 -21.67 1.64 -1.90
N GLY A 171 -21.19 1.16 -3.04
CA GLY A 171 -21.15 1.91 -4.30
C GLY A 171 -19.80 2.58 -4.61
N TRP A 172 -18.75 2.27 -3.86
CA TRP A 172 -17.42 2.82 -4.13
C TRP A 172 -16.51 1.84 -4.86
N THR A 173 -15.71 2.36 -5.77
CA THR A 173 -14.58 1.65 -6.40
C THR A 173 -13.42 2.61 -6.65
N TYR A 174 -12.20 2.11 -6.64
CA TYR A 174 -11.03 2.88 -7.02
C TYR A 174 -11.10 3.32 -8.49
N ARG A 175 -10.35 4.36 -8.87
CA ARG A 175 -10.37 4.96 -10.21
C ARG A 175 -9.03 4.91 -10.91
N THR A 176 -7.93 4.87 -10.15
CA THR A 176 -6.57 4.98 -10.68
C THR A 176 -5.96 3.60 -10.82
N GLU A 177 -5.74 3.15 -12.05
CA GLU A 177 -5.01 1.89 -12.30
C GLU A 177 -3.54 2.03 -11.90
N LEU A 178 -2.91 0.90 -11.53
CA LEU A 178 -1.58 0.90 -10.93
C LEU A 178 -0.53 1.60 -11.80
N GLU A 179 -0.51 1.33 -13.09
CA GLU A 179 0.46 1.94 -14.03
C GLU A 179 0.31 3.46 -14.10
N GLU A 180 -0.92 3.95 -14.16
CA GLU A 180 -1.21 5.39 -14.17
C GLU A 180 -0.74 6.05 -12.86
N GLY A 181 -1.11 5.47 -11.71
CA GLY A 181 -0.68 5.97 -10.40
C GLY A 181 0.83 5.98 -10.23
N LEU A 182 1.54 4.95 -10.76
CA LEU A 182 3.01 4.92 -10.75
C LEU A 182 3.63 6.04 -11.59
N LYS A 183 3.05 6.39 -12.75
CA LYS A 183 3.48 7.54 -13.56
C LYS A 183 3.31 8.85 -12.79
N LEU A 184 2.20 9.01 -12.08
CA LEU A 184 1.94 10.20 -11.25
C LEU A 184 2.92 10.27 -10.07
N ALA A 185 3.16 9.15 -9.37
CA ALA A 185 4.12 9.07 -8.27
C ALA A 185 5.55 9.36 -8.75
N TYR A 186 5.95 8.85 -9.92
CA TYR A 186 7.27 9.13 -10.48
C TYR A 186 7.41 10.59 -10.91
N LYS A 187 6.36 11.20 -11.44
CA LYS A 187 6.34 12.64 -11.76
C LYS A 187 6.53 13.47 -10.48
N ASP A 188 5.80 13.17 -9.39
CA ASP A 188 5.97 13.84 -8.09
C ASP A 188 7.40 13.70 -7.56
N PHE A 189 8.00 12.51 -7.68
CA PHE A 189 9.40 12.28 -7.30
C PHE A 189 10.38 13.18 -8.05
N LEU A 190 10.17 13.39 -9.36
CA LEU A 190 11.03 14.24 -10.19
C LEU A 190 10.85 15.73 -9.86
N GLU A 191 9.63 16.17 -9.56
CA GLU A 191 9.30 17.57 -9.28
C GLU A 191 9.63 17.98 -7.83
N ASN A 192 9.77 17.02 -6.90
CA ASN A 192 9.98 17.26 -5.47
C ASN A 192 11.23 16.54 -4.92
N PRO A 193 12.44 16.83 -5.43
CA PRO A 193 13.65 16.09 -5.06
C PRO A 193 14.01 16.19 -3.57
N MET A 194 13.61 17.27 -2.87
CA MET A 194 13.87 17.43 -1.43
C MET A 194 13.24 16.35 -0.56
N ARG A 195 12.23 15.61 -1.02
CA ARG A 195 11.65 14.48 -0.28
C ARG A 195 12.51 13.23 -0.36
N ALA A 196 13.40 13.14 -1.33
CA ALA A 196 14.37 12.06 -1.44
C ALA A 196 15.50 12.17 -0.41
N GLU A 197 15.70 13.32 0.20
CA GLU A 197 16.78 13.62 1.15
C GLU A 197 16.37 13.54 2.62
N ARG A 198 15.07 13.39 2.92
CA ARG A 198 14.54 13.37 4.29
C ARG A 198 14.34 11.98 4.86
#